data_b63054842941520bf8c27177a4bbd7ab
#
_entry.id   b63054842941520bf8c27177a4bbd7ab
#
_cell.length_a   1.000
_cell.length_b   1.000
_cell.length_c   1.000
_cell.angle_alpha   90.00
_cell.angle_beta   90.00
_cell.angle_gamma   90.00
#
_symmetry.space_group_name_H-M   'P 1'
#
loop_
_entity.id
_entity.type
_entity.pdbx_description
1 polymer ?
#
loop_
_entity_poly.entity_id
_entity_poly.type
_entity_poly.pdbx_seq_one_letter_code
_entity_poly.pdbx_strand_id
1 'polypeptide(L)'
;MARARSVFALSALLVAATTVAACTPSVSSSAPRDPFASPIVPGQSARASSSTAGHGTIDAPTPRSGSGTLTVALVGGAQLPMETAQEFTKVTGFTVAAVPVDGVDALSKAGADVVLGLDGADALQATAAGTIAASAPQDTATLAGTVVDGAAAAIAYGRDDVCVIADKSWMSANGRPLPTSFGDLTSPRIRALLTIPDPASSSVGHAFVQEAAAQTGEGLGSFAQSLNPRVDSSLGGAIAAWTAGAHVSEGYLSEVVGASAGSSGAYPLIVAPRSLAAAAATNTGADSYGTAISSTCIARIMYAAPTSSPASDGAESLIAWLQGETAQRSLATTGAVYPIDGVLAADTKAGWL
;
A
#
# COMPACT_ATOMS: atom_id res chain seq x y z
N MET A 1 -11.74 21.72 -77.65
CA MET A 1 -12.29 20.77 -78.65
C MET A 1 -12.61 19.46 -77.98
N ALA A 2 -13.88 19.00 -78.21
CA ALA A 2 -14.44 17.66 -78.02
C ALA A 2 -14.41 17.04 -76.64
N ARG A 3 -15.49 16.90 -75.85
CA ARG A 3 -16.74 16.10 -75.97
C ARG A 3 -16.52 14.58 -75.95
N ALA A 4 -17.02 13.94 -74.88
CA ALA A 4 -18.03 12.86 -74.88
C ALA A 4 -18.15 12.35 -73.39
N ARG A 5 -19.27 12.40 -72.72
CA ARG A 5 -20.59 11.76 -72.72
C ARG A 5 -20.52 10.22 -72.68
N SER A 6 -21.06 9.71 -71.58
CA SER A 6 -22.12 8.67 -71.47
C SER A 6 -21.73 7.57 -70.47
N VAL A 7 -22.55 6.80 -69.75
CA VAL A 7 -24.00 6.73 -69.46
C VAL A 7 -24.13 5.75 -68.27
N PHE A 8 -25.10 5.98 -67.43
CA PHE A 8 -25.85 5.12 -66.52
C PHE A 8 -25.57 3.62 -66.40
N ALA A 9 -25.47 3.13 -65.16
CA ALA A 9 -26.15 1.91 -64.75
C ALA A 9 -26.55 2.02 -63.28
N LEU A 10 -27.86 2.03 -63.05
CA LEU A 10 -28.54 1.81 -61.78
C LEU A 10 -28.36 0.32 -61.36
N SER A 11 -27.95 0.06 -60.16
CA SER A 11 -28.21 -1.22 -59.51
C SER A 11 -28.62 -0.96 -58.08
N ALA A 12 -29.90 -1.20 -57.85
CA ALA A 12 -30.52 -1.21 -56.53
C ALA A 12 -29.98 -2.40 -55.72
N LEU A 13 -29.46 -2.15 -54.52
CA LEU A 13 -29.23 -3.16 -53.54
C LEU A 13 -29.93 -2.81 -52.25
N LEU A 14 -30.74 -3.76 -51.79
CA LEU A 14 -31.53 -3.78 -50.57
C LEU A 14 -30.66 -3.42 -49.36
N VAL A 15 -31.09 -2.44 -48.59
CA VAL A 15 -30.60 -2.16 -47.24
C VAL A 15 -31.36 -3.05 -46.27
N ALA A 16 -30.71 -4.09 -45.76
CA ALA A 16 -31.20 -4.84 -44.59
C ALA A 16 -30.83 -4.02 -43.37
N ALA A 17 -31.81 -3.37 -42.74
CA ALA A 17 -31.64 -2.68 -41.47
C ALA A 17 -31.50 -3.75 -40.36
N THR A 18 -30.25 -3.97 -39.92
CA THR A 18 -29.99 -4.67 -38.65
C THR A 18 -30.01 -3.62 -37.53
N THR A 19 -31.07 -3.64 -36.75
CA THR A 19 -31.18 -2.91 -35.49
C THR A 19 -30.17 -3.46 -34.50
N VAL A 20 -29.05 -2.77 -34.33
CA VAL A 20 -28.14 -2.98 -33.21
C VAL A 20 -28.80 -2.38 -31.99
N ALA A 21 -29.32 -3.22 -31.11
CA ALA A 21 -29.74 -2.80 -29.78
C ALA A 21 -28.50 -2.37 -29.01
N ALA A 22 -28.31 -1.04 -28.85
CA ALA A 22 -27.31 -0.48 -27.97
C ALA A 22 -27.69 -0.78 -26.52
N CYS A 23 -27.09 -1.81 -25.94
CA CYS A 23 -27.08 -1.95 -24.49
C CYS A 23 -26.17 -0.87 -23.92
N THR A 24 -26.76 0.20 -23.43
CA THR A 24 -26.05 1.16 -22.55
C THR A 24 -25.72 0.43 -21.24
N PRO A 25 -24.45 0.33 -20.82
CA PRO A 25 -24.15 -0.16 -19.49
C PRO A 25 -24.65 0.89 -18.50
N SER A 26 -25.68 0.54 -17.72
CA SER A 26 -26.06 1.29 -16.53
C SER A 26 -24.89 1.27 -15.57
N VAL A 27 -24.33 2.44 -15.31
CA VAL A 27 -23.33 2.66 -14.27
C VAL A 27 -24.03 2.48 -12.94
N SER A 28 -23.98 1.27 -12.38
CA SER A 28 -24.44 1.00 -11.04
C SER A 28 -23.47 1.67 -10.06
N SER A 29 -24.05 2.49 -9.19
CA SER A 29 -23.46 3.17 -8.08
C SER A 29 -22.47 2.28 -7.30
N SER A 30 -21.34 2.87 -7.01
CA SER A 30 -20.23 2.41 -6.20
C SER A 30 -20.65 1.70 -4.90
N ALA A 31 -20.63 0.37 -4.93
CA ALA A 31 -20.39 -0.38 -3.71
C ALA A 31 -18.91 -0.18 -3.29
N PRO A 32 -18.61 -0.11 -2.01
CA PRO A 32 -17.22 -0.05 -1.55
C PRO A 32 -16.44 -1.21 -2.16
N ARG A 33 -15.34 -0.94 -2.84
CA ARG A 33 -14.49 -1.99 -3.39
C ARG A 33 -13.85 -2.72 -2.22
N ASP A 34 -14.00 -4.03 -2.21
CA ASP A 34 -13.27 -4.91 -1.29
C ASP A 34 -11.76 -4.67 -1.48
N PRO A 35 -11.04 -4.15 -0.48
CA PRO A 35 -9.61 -3.87 -0.60
C PRO A 35 -8.77 -5.15 -0.79
N PHE A 36 -9.34 -6.32 -0.53
CA PHE A 36 -8.69 -7.62 -0.71
C PHE A 36 -9.15 -8.35 -2.00
N ALA A 37 -10.02 -7.74 -2.81
CA ALA A 37 -10.35 -8.29 -4.10
C ALA A 37 -9.11 -8.32 -4.99
N SER A 38 -8.78 -9.48 -5.54
CA SER A 38 -7.66 -9.63 -6.48
C SER A 38 -7.78 -8.61 -7.62
N PRO A 39 -6.66 -7.98 -8.05
CA PRO A 39 -6.69 -7.04 -9.16
C PRO A 39 -7.24 -7.74 -10.42
N ILE A 40 -8.19 -7.09 -11.08
CA ILE A 40 -8.75 -7.58 -12.35
C ILE A 40 -7.64 -7.46 -13.40
N VAL A 41 -7.11 -8.59 -13.82
CA VAL A 41 -6.18 -8.65 -14.95
C VAL A 41 -6.97 -8.37 -16.22
N PRO A 42 -6.62 -7.35 -17.04
CA PRO A 42 -7.28 -7.09 -18.30
C PRO A 42 -7.18 -8.33 -19.22
N GLY A 43 -8.33 -8.91 -19.61
CA GLY A 43 -8.40 -10.07 -20.49
C GLY A 43 -9.04 -11.32 -19.90
N GLN A 44 -9.34 -11.36 -18.61
CA GLN A 44 -10.16 -12.43 -18.04
C GLN A 44 -11.60 -11.96 -17.88
N SER A 45 -12.48 -12.56 -18.64
CA SER A 45 -13.93 -12.38 -18.46
C SER A 45 -14.31 -12.83 -17.05
N ALA A 46 -14.68 -11.87 -16.19
CA ALA A 46 -15.20 -12.15 -14.88
C ALA A 46 -16.49 -12.98 -15.02
N ARG A 47 -16.43 -14.29 -14.75
CA ARG A 47 -17.60 -15.03 -14.35
C ARG A 47 -18.03 -14.48 -13.01
N ALA A 48 -19.09 -13.71 -13.00
CA ALA A 48 -19.76 -13.29 -11.79
C ALA A 48 -20.25 -14.53 -11.04
N SER A 49 -19.43 -15.03 -10.15
CA SER A 49 -19.91 -15.84 -9.05
C SER A 49 -20.47 -14.86 -8.03
N SER A 50 -21.78 -14.69 -8.04
CA SER A 50 -22.50 -14.05 -6.95
C SER A 50 -22.44 -14.96 -5.72
N SER A 51 -21.31 -15.06 -5.10
CA SER A 51 -21.23 -15.45 -3.70
C SER A 51 -21.32 -14.16 -2.89
N THR A 52 -22.47 -13.94 -2.30
CA THR A 52 -22.60 -13.19 -1.06
C THR A 52 -21.78 -13.99 -0.04
N ALA A 53 -20.47 -13.92 -0.14
CA ALA A 53 -19.57 -14.30 0.92
C ALA A 53 -19.84 -13.25 1.99
N GLY A 54 -20.66 -13.60 2.97
CA GLY A 54 -20.68 -12.89 4.23
C GLY A 54 -19.21 -12.76 4.63
N HIS A 55 -18.75 -11.54 4.88
CA HIS A 55 -17.46 -11.25 5.45
C HIS A 55 -17.50 -11.97 6.79
N GLY A 56 -16.96 -13.19 6.83
CA GLY A 56 -16.87 -13.94 8.06
C GLY A 56 -16.06 -13.07 9.01
N THR A 57 -16.67 -12.69 10.11
CA THR A 57 -15.92 -12.25 11.27
C THR A 57 -14.80 -13.26 11.46
N ILE A 58 -13.56 -12.80 11.33
CA ILE A 58 -12.41 -13.63 11.66
C ILE A 58 -12.65 -14.03 13.10
N ASP A 59 -12.76 -15.33 13.39
CA ASP A 59 -12.64 -15.79 14.76
C ASP A 59 -11.21 -15.46 15.21
N ALA A 60 -11.03 -14.20 15.61
CA ALA A 60 -9.73 -13.70 15.97
C ALA A 60 -9.27 -14.46 17.20
N PRO A 61 -8.08 -15.01 17.17
CA PRO A 61 -7.54 -15.75 18.32
C PRO A 61 -7.45 -14.82 19.52
N THR A 62 -7.66 -15.38 20.70
CA THR A 62 -7.54 -14.62 21.94
C THR A 62 -6.05 -14.46 22.28
N PRO A 63 -5.52 -13.25 22.37
CA PRO A 63 -4.13 -13.05 22.75
C PRO A 63 -3.87 -13.54 24.17
N ARG A 64 -2.70 -14.12 24.40
CA ARG A 64 -2.28 -14.57 25.72
C ARG A 64 -1.87 -13.39 26.58
N SER A 65 -2.12 -13.47 27.88
CA SER A 65 -1.65 -12.48 28.85
C SER A 65 -0.29 -12.88 29.41
N GLY A 66 0.54 -11.88 29.70
CA GLY A 66 1.87 -12.09 30.24
C GLY A 66 2.51 -10.79 30.72
N SER A 67 3.84 -10.77 30.78
CA SER A 67 4.59 -9.57 31.15
C SER A 67 5.96 -9.56 30.45
N GLY A 68 6.54 -8.40 30.30
CA GLY A 68 7.82 -8.19 29.64
C GLY A 68 7.72 -7.17 28.52
N THR A 69 8.86 -6.84 27.94
CA THR A 69 8.93 -5.90 26.80
C THR A 69 9.25 -6.67 25.54
N LEU A 70 8.42 -6.50 24.51
CA LEU A 70 8.65 -7.00 23.17
C LEU A 70 9.37 -5.96 22.35
N THR A 71 10.47 -6.33 21.72
CA THR A 71 11.10 -5.52 20.68
C THR A 71 10.45 -5.85 19.34
N VAL A 72 9.83 -4.87 18.72
CA VAL A 72 9.10 -5.01 17.45
C VAL A 72 9.85 -4.27 16.35
N ALA A 73 10.41 -5.01 15.40
CA ALA A 73 11.02 -4.43 14.21
C ALA A 73 9.93 -3.96 13.24
N LEU A 74 10.04 -2.73 12.76
CA LEU A 74 9.15 -2.15 11.75
C LEU A 74 9.89 -2.03 10.43
N VAL A 75 9.46 -2.78 9.40
CA VAL A 75 10.06 -2.76 8.05
C VAL A 75 9.07 -2.22 7.03
N GLY A 76 9.54 -1.87 5.85
CA GLY A 76 8.69 -1.48 4.73
C GLY A 76 7.80 -0.26 4.97
N GLY A 77 8.13 0.57 5.95
CA GLY A 77 7.33 1.72 6.36
C GLY A 77 6.16 1.39 7.29
N ALA A 78 6.13 0.17 7.84
CA ALA A 78 5.11 -0.21 8.83
C ALA A 78 5.12 0.71 10.04
N GLN A 79 3.94 0.91 10.60
CA GLN A 79 3.72 1.73 11.77
C GLN A 79 3.06 0.92 12.87
N LEU A 80 3.46 1.19 14.10
CA LEU A 80 2.75 0.75 15.29
C LEU A 80 2.50 1.99 16.16
N PRO A 81 1.35 2.67 15.98
CA PRO A 81 1.02 3.86 16.73
C PRO A 81 1.04 3.61 18.23
N MET A 82 1.43 4.63 19.01
CA MET A 82 1.55 4.51 20.45
C MET A 82 0.24 4.10 21.12
N GLU A 83 -0.88 4.64 20.64
CA GLU A 83 -2.21 4.25 21.15
C GLU A 83 -2.48 2.76 20.91
N THR A 84 -2.13 2.27 19.73
CA THR A 84 -2.29 0.85 19.39
C THR A 84 -1.42 -0.04 20.27
N ALA A 85 -0.16 0.34 20.52
CA ALA A 85 0.74 -0.36 21.42
C ALA A 85 0.24 -0.35 22.89
N GLN A 86 -0.32 0.76 23.34
CA GLN A 86 -0.92 0.90 24.67
C GLN A 86 -2.16 0.02 24.84
N GLU A 87 -3.02 -0.07 23.81
CA GLU A 87 -4.18 -0.98 23.85
C GLU A 87 -3.74 -2.44 23.93
N PHE A 88 -2.72 -2.83 23.18
CA PHE A 88 -2.12 -4.17 23.32
C PHE A 88 -1.62 -4.43 24.75
N THR A 89 -0.86 -3.49 25.30
CA THR A 89 -0.34 -3.60 26.68
C THR A 89 -1.47 -3.75 27.70
N LYS A 90 -2.53 -2.98 27.56
CA LYS A 90 -3.69 -3.01 28.44
C LYS A 90 -4.42 -4.36 28.42
N VAL A 91 -4.50 -4.99 27.25
CA VAL A 91 -5.17 -6.29 27.06
C VAL A 91 -4.32 -7.44 27.53
N THR A 92 -3.01 -7.41 27.28
CA THR A 92 -2.13 -8.57 27.45
C THR A 92 -1.15 -8.44 28.61
N GLY A 93 -0.77 -7.23 29.01
CA GLY A 93 0.27 -6.97 30.02
C GLY A 93 1.69 -6.89 29.44
N PHE A 94 1.92 -7.26 28.17
CA PHE A 94 3.20 -7.05 27.51
C PHE A 94 3.35 -5.60 27.07
N THR A 95 4.56 -5.04 27.22
CA THR A 95 4.90 -3.72 26.67
C THR A 95 5.60 -3.86 25.33
N VAL A 96 5.58 -2.81 24.51
CA VAL A 96 6.18 -2.80 23.17
C VAL A 96 7.25 -1.74 23.06
N ALA A 97 8.41 -2.11 22.52
CA ALA A 97 9.45 -1.21 22.05
C ALA A 97 9.58 -1.35 20.52
N ALA A 98 9.09 -0.37 19.78
CA ALA A 98 9.17 -0.38 18.32
C ALA A 98 10.54 0.12 17.85
N VAL A 99 11.14 -0.57 16.88
CA VAL A 99 12.44 -0.25 16.28
C VAL A 99 12.29 -0.21 14.76
N PRO A 100 12.44 0.94 14.10
CA PRO A 100 12.49 1.02 12.65
C PRO A 100 13.70 0.27 12.09
N VAL A 101 13.50 -0.45 10.98
CA VAL A 101 14.53 -1.24 10.30
C VAL A 101 14.45 -1.00 8.79
N ASP A 102 15.56 -0.67 8.16
CA ASP A 102 15.62 -0.28 6.75
C ASP A 102 15.36 -1.45 5.75
N GLY A 103 15.11 -2.66 6.23
CA GLY A 103 14.78 -3.81 5.40
C GLY A 103 15.06 -5.12 6.09
N VAL A 104 14.69 -6.23 5.46
CA VAL A 104 14.80 -7.57 6.04
C VAL A 104 16.24 -8.00 6.33
N ASP A 105 17.21 -7.49 5.58
CA ASP A 105 18.64 -7.79 5.80
C ASP A 105 19.17 -7.27 7.14
N ALA A 106 18.56 -6.23 7.67
CA ALA A 106 18.92 -5.64 8.95
C ALA A 106 18.24 -6.32 10.16
N LEU A 107 17.24 -7.17 9.94
CA LEU A 107 16.47 -7.85 11.01
C LEU A 107 17.36 -8.62 11.98
N SER A 108 18.39 -9.32 11.49
CA SER A 108 19.30 -10.11 12.33
C SER A 108 20.05 -9.28 13.38
N LYS A 109 20.17 -7.96 13.15
CA LYS A 109 20.87 -7.02 14.03
C LYS A 109 19.91 -6.25 14.95
N ALA A 110 18.61 -6.29 14.66
CA ALA A 110 17.62 -5.53 15.40
C ALA A 110 17.34 -6.09 16.81
N GLY A 111 17.67 -7.36 17.07
CA GLY A 111 17.35 -8.01 18.34
C GLY A 111 15.85 -8.05 18.63
N ALA A 112 15.04 -8.10 17.58
CA ALA A 112 13.59 -8.04 17.67
C ALA A 112 12.99 -9.41 17.99
N ASP A 113 11.85 -9.41 18.70
CA ASP A 113 11.03 -10.59 18.96
C ASP A 113 10.02 -10.83 17.82
N VAL A 114 9.53 -9.74 17.22
CA VAL A 114 8.53 -9.72 16.16
C VAL A 114 8.94 -8.73 15.08
N VAL A 115 8.63 -9.03 13.83
CA VAL A 115 8.70 -8.09 12.73
C VAL A 115 7.30 -7.77 12.19
N LEU A 116 7.03 -6.51 11.94
CA LEU A 116 5.82 -6.01 11.28
C LEU A 116 6.21 -5.32 9.98
N GLY A 117 5.33 -5.42 8.98
CA GLY A 117 5.48 -4.69 7.73
C GLY A 117 6.17 -5.44 6.60
N LEU A 118 6.39 -6.74 6.77
CA LEU A 118 6.82 -7.57 5.66
C LEU A 118 5.77 -7.55 4.54
N ASP A 119 6.19 -7.52 3.31
CA ASP A 119 5.36 -7.96 2.18
C ASP A 119 5.66 -9.44 1.85
N GLY A 120 5.03 -9.96 0.80
CA GLY A 120 5.22 -11.37 0.43
C GLY A 120 6.67 -11.70 0.02
N ALA A 121 7.38 -10.78 -0.64
CA ALA A 121 8.77 -10.96 -1.04
C ALA A 121 9.71 -10.85 0.16
N ASP A 122 9.49 -9.87 1.03
CA ASP A 122 10.19 -9.70 2.29
C ASP A 122 10.06 -10.95 3.18
N ALA A 123 8.85 -11.53 3.27
CA ALA A 123 8.58 -12.74 4.04
C ALA A 123 9.36 -13.94 3.52
N LEU A 124 9.42 -14.12 2.20
CA LEU A 124 10.22 -15.19 1.57
C LEU A 124 11.72 -14.98 1.81
N GLN A 125 12.20 -13.76 1.65
CA GLN A 125 13.61 -13.41 1.87
C GLN A 125 14.00 -13.64 3.34
N ALA A 126 13.19 -13.17 4.30
CA ALA A 126 13.41 -13.35 5.73
C ALA A 126 13.38 -14.83 6.14
N THR A 127 12.48 -15.63 5.54
CA THR A 127 12.44 -17.09 5.77
C THR A 127 13.70 -17.76 5.23
N ALA A 128 14.12 -17.43 4.00
CA ALA A 128 15.33 -17.98 3.37
C ALA A 128 16.62 -17.61 4.14
N ALA A 129 16.65 -16.40 4.71
CA ALA A 129 17.75 -15.94 5.57
C ALA A 129 17.69 -16.53 6.99
N GLY A 130 16.60 -17.21 7.37
CA GLY A 130 16.40 -17.73 8.73
C GLY A 130 16.25 -16.63 9.79
N THR A 131 15.78 -15.45 9.43
CA THR A 131 15.59 -14.32 10.35
C THR A 131 14.20 -14.30 10.97
N ILE A 132 13.22 -14.99 10.39
CA ILE A 132 11.90 -15.23 10.96
C ILE A 132 11.71 -16.72 11.25
N ALA A 133 10.73 -17.05 12.10
CA ALA A 133 10.42 -18.43 12.46
C ALA A 133 10.07 -19.27 11.22
N ALA A 134 10.32 -20.57 11.28
CA ALA A 134 10.03 -21.48 10.17
C ALA A 134 8.55 -21.92 10.11
N SER A 135 7.83 -21.84 11.22
CA SER A 135 6.44 -22.30 11.36
C SER A 135 5.51 -21.16 11.77
N ALA A 136 4.26 -21.28 11.39
CA ALA A 136 3.23 -20.34 11.82
C ALA A 136 3.15 -20.30 13.35
N PRO A 137 2.95 -19.09 13.93
CA PRO A 137 2.68 -18.95 15.34
C PRO A 137 1.35 -19.63 15.68
N GLN A 138 1.26 -20.12 16.93
CA GLN A 138 0.03 -20.74 17.41
C GLN A 138 -1.08 -19.68 17.55
N ASP A 139 -2.31 -20.15 17.51
CA ASP A 139 -3.49 -19.30 17.72
C ASP A 139 -3.58 -18.09 16.76
N THR A 140 -3.17 -18.25 15.52
CA THR A 140 -3.34 -17.21 14.46
C THR A 140 -4.29 -17.70 13.38
N ALA A 141 -5.07 -16.77 12.80
CA ALA A 141 -5.96 -17.07 11.71
C ALA A 141 -5.23 -16.95 10.36
N THR A 142 -5.44 -17.93 9.50
CA THR A 142 -4.99 -17.86 8.11
C THR A 142 -6.13 -17.39 7.23
N LEU A 143 -5.95 -16.23 6.57
CA LEU A 143 -6.93 -15.68 5.66
C LEU A 143 -6.75 -16.25 4.26
N ALA A 144 -7.85 -16.59 3.61
CA ALA A 144 -7.82 -17.07 2.24
C ALA A 144 -7.22 -15.99 1.31
N GLY A 145 -6.26 -16.39 0.49
CA GLY A 145 -5.59 -15.48 -0.46
C GLY A 145 -4.46 -14.63 0.13
N THR A 146 -4.15 -14.78 1.43
CA THR A 146 -3.02 -14.06 2.05
C THR A 146 -1.84 -14.96 2.43
N VAL A 147 -1.93 -16.25 2.14
CA VAL A 147 -0.85 -17.20 2.44
C VAL A 147 0.35 -16.92 1.52
N VAL A 148 1.52 -16.83 2.12
CA VAL A 148 2.78 -16.77 1.37
C VAL A 148 3.38 -18.18 1.37
N ASP A 149 3.31 -18.85 0.22
CA ASP A 149 3.89 -20.18 0.06
C ASP A 149 5.41 -20.12 0.32
N GLY A 150 5.89 -20.94 1.24
CA GLY A 150 7.31 -20.94 1.66
C GLY A 150 7.64 -19.99 2.82
N ALA A 151 6.67 -19.22 3.35
CA ALA A 151 6.86 -18.36 4.52
C ALA A 151 5.69 -18.51 5.52
N ALA A 152 5.54 -19.70 6.06
CA ALA A 152 4.42 -20.06 6.93
C ALA A 152 4.28 -19.20 8.19
N ALA A 153 5.37 -18.60 8.68
CA ALA A 153 5.35 -17.72 9.84
C ALA A 153 4.79 -16.32 9.55
N ALA A 154 4.69 -15.94 8.27
CA ALA A 154 4.18 -14.63 7.86
C ALA A 154 2.65 -14.60 7.91
N ILE A 155 2.10 -13.90 8.87
CA ILE A 155 0.66 -13.80 9.14
C ILE A 155 0.16 -12.43 8.72
N ALA A 156 -0.81 -12.39 7.83
CA ALA A 156 -1.39 -11.13 7.34
C ALA A 156 -2.15 -10.42 8.48
N TYR A 157 -1.89 -9.11 8.63
CA TYR A 157 -2.58 -8.28 9.62
C TYR A 157 -3.21 -7.01 9.04
N GLY A 158 -2.98 -6.71 7.77
CA GLY A 158 -3.54 -5.54 7.12
C GLY A 158 -3.06 -5.37 5.70
N ARG A 159 -3.35 -4.20 5.13
CA ARG A 159 -2.91 -3.78 3.80
C ARG A 159 -2.42 -2.34 3.84
N ASP A 160 -1.30 -2.07 3.16
CA ASP A 160 -0.79 -0.71 2.99
C ASP A 160 -0.16 -0.58 1.61
N ASP A 161 -0.95 -0.14 0.64
CA ASP A 161 -0.55 -0.05 -0.76
C ASP A 161 0.62 0.91 -0.94
N VAL A 162 1.52 0.60 -1.86
CA VAL A 162 2.56 1.52 -2.30
C VAL A 162 2.00 2.41 -3.40
N CYS A 163 2.04 3.72 -3.20
CA CYS A 163 1.50 4.70 -4.14
C CYS A 163 2.49 5.82 -4.41
N VAL A 164 2.28 6.55 -5.49
CA VAL A 164 2.83 7.90 -5.60
C VAL A 164 1.92 8.83 -4.81
N ILE A 165 2.48 9.51 -3.82
CA ILE A 165 1.80 10.51 -3.00
C ILE A 165 2.25 11.89 -3.44
N ALA A 166 1.30 12.78 -3.69
CA ALA A 166 1.54 14.15 -4.12
C ALA A 166 1.24 15.16 -3.01
N ASP A 167 2.09 16.16 -2.84
CA ASP A 167 1.79 17.37 -2.07
C ASP A 167 0.88 18.28 -2.90
N LYS A 168 -0.42 18.27 -2.59
CA LYS A 168 -1.43 19.07 -3.29
C LYS A 168 -1.15 20.57 -3.21
N SER A 169 -0.67 21.02 -2.05
CA SER A 169 -0.43 22.44 -1.78
C SER A 169 0.73 22.94 -2.63
N TRP A 170 1.83 22.18 -2.66
CA TRP A 170 2.97 22.52 -3.50
C TRP A 170 2.60 22.50 -4.99
N MET A 171 1.91 21.45 -5.45
CA MET A 171 1.51 21.32 -6.85
C MET A 171 0.64 22.50 -7.29
N SER A 172 -0.35 22.87 -6.46
CA SER A 172 -1.22 24.02 -6.70
C SER A 172 -0.45 25.34 -6.73
N ALA A 173 0.39 25.60 -5.72
CA ALA A 173 1.18 26.83 -5.61
C ALA A 173 2.14 27.05 -6.79
N ASN A 174 2.65 25.96 -7.37
CA ASN A 174 3.57 25.99 -8.50
C ASN A 174 2.89 25.81 -9.87
N GLY A 175 1.56 25.81 -9.92
CA GLY A 175 0.78 25.65 -11.14
C GLY A 175 1.05 24.32 -11.85
N ARG A 176 1.35 23.27 -11.12
CA ARG A 176 1.60 21.92 -11.63
C ARG A 176 0.33 21.09 -11.52
N PRO A 177 -0.07 20.35 -12.57
CA PRO A 177 -1.21 19.43 -12.46
C PRO A 177 -0.84 18.24 -11.56
N LEU A 178 -1.81 17.72 -10.83
CA LEU A 178 -1.65 16.41 -10.18
C LEU A 178 -1.57 15.33 -11.28
N PRO A 179 -0.65 14.37 -11.17
CA PRO A 179 -0.67 13.19 -12.02
C PRO A 179 -1.99 12.43 -11.84
N THR A 180 -2.51 11.86 -12.90
CA THR A 180 -3.72 11.04 -12.89
C THR A 180 -3.46 9.61 -13.35
N SER A 181 -2.28 9.37 -13.88
CA SER A 181 -1.83 8.07 -14.37
C SER A 181 -0.34 7.87 -14.12
N PHE A 182 0.10 6.63 -14.24
CA PHE A 182 1.52 6.27 -14.19
C PHE A 182 2.31 6.97 -15.31
N GLY A 183 1.72 7.09 -16.51
CA GLY A 183 2.33 7.77 -17.65
C GLY A 183 2.56 9.26 -17.43
N ASP A 184 1.70 9.93 -16.66
CA ASP A 184 1.84 11.37 -16.39
C ASP A 184 3.13 11.71 -15.62
N LEU A 185 3.68 10.74 -14.87
CA LEU A 185 4.90 10.92 -14.09
C LEU A 185 6.11 11.32 -14.97
N THR A 186 6.11 10.92 -16.25
CA THR A 186 7.19 11.24 -17.20
C THR A 186 6.94 12.52 -17.98
N SER A 187 5.79 13.18 -17.81
CA SER A 187 5.45 14.41 -18.52
C SER A 187 6.44 15.54 -18.20
N PRO A 188 6.73 16.45 -19.14
CA PRO A 188 7.68 17.56 -18.92
C PRO A 188 7.37 18.46 -17.72
N ARG A 189 6.11 18.46 -17.27
CA ARG A 189 5.67 19.25 -16.11
C ARG A 189 5.82 18.55 -14.78
N ILE A 190 6.02 17.23 -14.78
CA ILE A 190 6.03 16.35 -13.59
C ILE A 190 7.39 15.68 -13.40
N ARG A 191 8.05 15.30 -14.51
CA ARG A 191 9.36 14.61 -14.43
C ARG A 191 10.34 15.34 -13.51
N ALA A 192 11.19 14.61 -12.84
CA ALA A 192 12.19 15.08 -11.86
C ALA A 192 11.60 15.73 -10.59
N LEU A 193 10.29 15.59 -10.35
CA LEU A 193 9.63 16.04 -9.13
C LEU A 193 9.40 14.90 -8.13
N LEU A 194 9.73 13.66 -8.51
CA LEU A 194 9.52 12.45 -7.71
C LEU A 194 10.77 12.08 -6.94
N THR A 195 10.61 11.73 -5.67
CA THR A 195 11.60 11.01 -4.88
C THR A 195 11.14 9.58 -4.63
N ILE A 196 12.06 8.63 -4.69
CA ILE A 196 11.82 7.21 -4.44
C ILE A 196 12.86 6.65 -3.49
N PRO A 197 12.51 5.76 -2.57
CA PRO A 197 13.50 4.99 -1.82
C PRO A 197 14.21 4.02 -2.77
N ASP A 198 15.48 3.74 -2.49
CA ASP A 198 16.32 2.88 -3.34
C ASP A 198 15.69 1.49 -3.52
N PRO A 199 15.35 1.09 -4.76
CA PRO A 199 14.73 -0.21 -5.03
C PRO A 199 15.60 -1.42 -4.64
N ALA A 200 16.90 -1.22 -4.49
CA ALA A 200 17.82 -2.30 -4.10
C ALA A 200 17.74 -2.62 -2.60
N SER A 201 17.30 -1.67 -1.77
CA SER A 201 17.29 -1.80 -0.30
C SER A 201 15.90 -1.61 0.31
N SER A 202 14.91 -1.14 -0.46
CA SER A 202 13.57 -0.85 0.03
C SER A 202 12.51 -1.62 -0.75
N SER A 203 11.70 -2.42 -0.07
CA SER A 203 10.55 -3.11 -0.69
C SER A 203 9.56 -2.13 -1.32
N VAL A 204 9.41 -0.92 -0.77
CA VAL A 204 8.58 0.15 -1.33
C VAL A 204 9.11 0.62 -2.68
N GLY A 205 10.40 0.90 -2.78
CA GLY A 205 11.05 1.26 -4.05
C GLY A 205 11.04 0.11 -5.05
N HIS A 206 11.27 -1.11 -4.57
CA HIS A 206 11.24 -2.32 -5.39
C HIS A 206 9.85 -2.55 -6.01
N ALA A 207 8.77 -2.45 -5.23
CA ALA A 207 7.41 -2.59 -5.71
C ALA A 207 7.10 -1.58 -6.83
N PHE A 208 7.52 -0.32 -6.67
CA PHE A 208 7.32 0.70 -7.70
C PHE A 208 8.05 0.35 -9.01
N VAL A 209 9.30 -0.12 -8.94
CA VAL A 209 10.06 -0.50 -10.14
C VAL A 209 9.48 -1.74 -10.80
N GLN A 210 9.02 -2.73 -10.03
CA GLN A 210 8.33 -3.91 -10.58
C GLN A 210 7.06 -3.52 -11.34
N GLU A 211 6.25 -2.64 -10.78
CA GLU A 211 5.03 -2.15 -11.44
C GLU A 211 5.38 -1.34 -12.70
N ALA A 212 6.39 -0.47 -12.62
CA ALA A 212 6.89 0.24 -13.78
C ALA A 212 7.32 -0.73 -14.90
N ALA A 213 8.01 -1.80 -14.55
CA ALA A 213 8.42 -2.84 -15.50
C ALA A 213 7.20 -3.57 -16.09
N ALA A 214 6.20 -3.89 -15.27
CA ALA A 214 4.98 -4.55 -15.72
C ALA A 214 4.20 -3.69 -16.72
N GLN A 215 4.13 -2.37 -16.48
CA GLN A 215 3.42 -1.43 -17.36
C GLN A 215 4.18 -1.05 -18.62
N THR A 216 5.51 -0.98 -18.57
CA THR A 216 6.34 -0.47 -19.67
C THR A 216 7.08 -1.56 -20.45
N GLY A 217 7.19 -2.78 -19.91
CA GLY A 217 7.92 -3.87 -20.53
C GLY A 217 9.36 -3.48 -20.87
N GLU A 218 9.76 -3.68 -22.11
CA GLU A 218 11.10 -3.30 -22.62
C GLU A 218 11.38 -1.79 -22.53
N GLY A 219 10.36 -0.97 -22.36
CA GLY A 219 10.46 0.49 -22.20
C GLY A 219 10.90 0.98 -20.82
N LEU A 220 11.14 0.09 -19.83
CA LEU A 220 11.49 0.48 -18.46
C LEU A 220 12.68 1.45 -18.40
N GLY A 221 13.73 1.20 -19.15
CA GLY A 221 14.92 2.07 -19.18
C GLY A 221 14.60 3.48 -19.68
N SER A 222 13.78 3.60 -20.72
CA SER A 222 13.34 4.89 -21.25
C SER A 222 12.38 5.60 -20.30
N PHE A 223 11.51 4.85 -19.64
CA PHE A 223 10.62 5.36 -18.59
C PHE A 223 11.44 5.94 -17.43
N ALA A 224 12.39 5.18 -16.88
CA ALA A 224 13.24 5.62 -15.77
C ALA A 224 14.05 6.88 -16.13
N GLN A 225 14.62 6.96 -17.33
CA GLN A 225 15.32 8.15 -17.82
C GLN A 225 14.39 9.36 -17.96
N SER A 226 13.16 9.15 -18.45
CA SER A 226 12.17 10.21 -18.62
C SER A 226 11.63 10.69 -17.28
N LEU A 227 11.45 9.78 -16.33
CA LEU A 227 11.01 10.06 -14.97
C LEU A 227 12.07 10.88 -14.22
N ASN A 228 13.34 10.52 -14.38
CA ASN A 228 14.49 11.18 -13.73
C ASN A 228 14.26 11.43 -12.23
N PRO A 229 13.95 10.40 -11.43
CA PRO A 229 13.59 10.58 -10.03
C PRO A 229 14.84 10.83 -9.19
N ARG A 230 14.67 11.48 -8.05
CA ARG A 230 15.64 11.40 -6.98
C ARG A 230 15.54 10.02 -6.32
N VAL A 231 16.67 9.34 -6.13
CA VAL A 231 16.75 8.07 -5.41
C VAL A 231 17.39 8.32 -4.06
N ASP A 232 16.70 7.99 -2.98
CA ASP A 232 17.19 8.11 -1.61
C ASP A 232 17.53 6.73 -1.03
N SER A 233 18.56 6.64 -0.21
CA SER A 233 19.05 5.38 0.33
C SER A 233 18.06 4.64 1.23
N SER A 234 17.02 5.33 1.71
CA SER A 234 15.98 4.76 2.57
C SER A 234 14.64 5.47 2.35
N LEU A 235 13.55 4.87 2.84
CA LEU A 235 12.24 5.51 2.85
C LEU A 235 12.25 6.79 3.69
N GLY A 236 12.95 6.79 4.83
CA GLY A 236 13.11 7.99 5.65
C GLY A 236 13.80 9.13 4.91
N GLY A 237 14.83 8.82 4.11
CA GLY A 237 15.49 9.79 3.23
C GLY A 237 14.55 10.38 2.18
N ALA A 238 13.74 9.54 1.54
CA ALA A 238 12.74 9.96 0.57
C ALA A 238 11.66 10.86 1.23
N ILE A 239 11.19 10.50 2.43
CA ILE A 239 10.25 11.32 3.19
C ILE A 239 10.88 12.67 3.54
N ALA A 240 12.13 12.70 4.00
CA ALA A 240 12.85 13.94 4.29
C ALA A 240 12.99 14.85 3.05
N ALA A 241 13.22 14.27 1.87
CA ALA A 241 13.26 15.01 0.61
C ALA A 241 11.90 15.57 0.21
N TRP A 242 10.82 14.83 0.45
CA TRP A 242 9.44 15.23 0.20
C TRP A 242 8.99 16.36 1.14
N THR A 243 9.34 16.28 2.41
CA THR A 243 8.96 17.25 3.46
C THR A 243 9.93 18.41 3.61
N ALA A 244 10.97 18.55 2.77
CA ALA A 244 12.01 19.58 2.84
C ALA A 244 12.84 19.54 4.13
N GLY A 245 13.07 18.35 4.66
CA GLY A 245 13.87 18.18 5.88
C GLY A 245 13.12 18.53 7.17
N ALA A 246 11.80 18.68 7.13
CA ALA A 246 11.02 18.58 8.35
C ALA A 246 11.39 17.26 9.02
N HIS A 247 11.91 17.32 10.24
CA HIS A 247 12.51 16.19 10.92
C HIS A 247 11.51 15.05 11.02
N VAL A 248 11.79 13.97 10.31
CA VAL A 248 11.21 12.66 10.56
C VAL A 248 12.12 12.03 11.60
N SER A 249 11.75 12.11 12.87
CA SER A 249 12.47 11.36 13.88
C SER A 249 12.22 9.87 13.67
N GLU A 250 13.09 9.06 14.26
CA GLU A 250 13.06 7.58 14.16
C GLU A 250 11.75 6.93 14.65
N GLY A 251 10.80 7.71 15.20
CA GLY A 251 9.45 7.27 15.59
C GLY A 251 8.42 7.25 14.47
N TYR A 252 8.81 7.60 13.30
CA TYR A 252 8.25 7.42 11.98
C TYR A 252 7.21 8.43 11.50
N LEU A 253 6.00 8.43 11.81
CA LEU A 253 4.99 9.19 11.05
C LEU A 253 4.18 10.17 11.90
N SER A 254 4.21 10.00 13.21
CA SER A 254 3.56 10.95 14.12
C SER A 254 4.15 12.36 14.05
N GLU A 255 5.39 12.52 13.55
CA GLU A 255 6.04 13.81 13.41
C GLU A 255 5.92 14.43 12.02
N VAL A 256 5.65 13.63 10.97
CA VAL A 256 5.30 14.17 9.65
C VAL A 256 3.97 14.93 9.73
N VAL A 257 3.09 14.54 10.65
CA VAL A 257 1.81 15.25 10.91
C VAL A 257 2.03 16.66 11.44
N GLY A 258 3.16 16.92 12.11
CA GLY A 258 3.53 18.25 12.58
C GLY A 258 4.22 19.13 11.53
N ALA A 259 4.60 18.56 10.38
CA ALA A 259 5.15 19.34 9.29
C ALA A 259 4.04 20.19 8.67
N SER A 260 4.15 21.50 8.82
CA SER A 260 3.17 22.46 8.30
C SER A 260 2.82 22.17 6.84
N ALA A 261 1.54 22.23 6.53
CA ALA A 261 1.05 22.29 5.17
C ALA A 261 1.86 23.32 4.36
N GLY A 262 2.52 22.86 3.31
CA GLY A 262 3.41 23.70 2.50
C GLY A 262 4.84 23.23 2.61
N SER A 263 5.14 22.05 2.08
CA SER A 263 6.51 21.66 1.86
C SER A 263 7.15 22.69 0.92
N SER A 264 8.24 23.29 1.36
CA SER A 264 9.12 24.04 0.47
C SER A 264 10.07 23.10 -0.30
N GLY A 265 9.80 21.79 -0.26
CA GLY A 265 10.62 20.75 -0.84
C GLY A 265 10.68 20.84 -2.35
N ALA A 266 11.80 20.41 -2.92
CA ALA A 266 11.98 20.32 -4.36
C ALA A 266 11.26 19.09 -4.96
N TYR A 267 10.82 18.15 -4.12
CA TYR A 267 10.25 16.87 -4.51
C TYR A 267 8.82 16.71 -3.97
N PRO A 268 7.81 17.30 -4.63
CA PRO A 268 6.43 17.24 -4.16
C PRO A 268 5.75 15.88 -4.38
N LEU A 269 6.42 14.95 -5.03
CA LEU A 269 5.95 13.59 -5.26
C LEU A 269 6.88 12.60 -4.56
N ILE A 270 6.30 11.59 -3.92
CA ILE A 270 7.05 10.51 -3.26
C ILE A 270 6.43 9.16 -3.56
N VAL A 271 7.25 8.13 -3.75
CA VAL A 271 6.81 6.73 -3.68
C VAL A 271 6.87 6.29 -2.23
N ALA A 272 5.72 5.99 -1.65
CA ALA A 272 5.61 5.65 -0.24
C ALA A 272 4.38 4.76 0.03
N PRO A 273 4.30 4.12 1.22
CA PRO A 273 3.08 3.50 1.69
C PRO A 273 1.93 4.52 1.74
N ARG A 274 0.73 4.09 1.38
CA ARG A 274 -0.46 4.93 1.36
C ARG A 274 -0.81 5.51 2.74
N SER A 275 -0.45 4.78 3.81
CA SER A 275 -0.54 5.25 5.19
C SER A 275 0.17 6.58 5.44
N LEU A 276 1.20 6.93 4.66
CA LEU A 276 1.84 8.24 4.73
C LEU A 276 0.87 9.38 4.42
N ALA A 277 -0.02 9.20 3.43
CA ALA A 277 -1.05 10.19 3.12
C ALA A 277 -2.07 10.33 4.26
N ALA A 278 -2.41 9.22 4.93
CA ALA A 278 -3.28 9.24 6.11
C ALA A 278 -2.62 9.95 7.29
N ALA A 279 -1.34 9.67 7.55
CA ALA A 279 -0.58 10.33 8.60
C ALA A 279 -0.49 11.85 8.39
N ALA A 280 -0.41 12.26 7.12
CA ALA A 280 -0.41 13.67 6.72
C ALA A 280 -1.79 14.35 6.81
N ALA A 281 -2.87 13.61 7.10
CA ALA A 281 -4.20 14.16 7.28
C ALA A 281 -4.38 14.67 8.72
N THR A 282 -4.91 15.89 8.87
CA THR A 282 -5.09 16.51 10.18
C THR A 282 -6.30 15.96 10.92
N ASN A 283 -7.49 15.92 10.34
CA ASN A 283 -8.71 15.46 11.00
C ASN A 283 -9.61 14.58 10.12
N THR A 284 -9.85 15.02 8.90
CA THR A 284 -10.60 14.28 7.88
C THR A 284 -9.74 14.23 6.64
N GLY A 285 -9.85 13.20 5.83
CA GLY A 285 -9.04 13.08 4.61
C GLY A 285 -9.07 14.29 3.68
N ALA A 286 -10.06 15.18 3.84
CA ALA A 286 -10.17 16.44 3.09
C ALA A 286 -9.02 17.42 3.36
N ASP A 287 -8.46 17.42 4.57
CA ASP A 287 -7.44 18.39 5.01
C ASP A 287 -6.00 17.88 4.85
N SER A 288 -5.82 16.70 4.29
CA SER A 288 -4.48 16.19 4.01
C SER A 288 -3.81 17.02 2.91
N TYR A 289 -2.58 17.47 3.13
CA TYR A 289 -1.76 18.05 2.06
C TYR A 289 -1.23 16.95 1.12
N GLY A 290 -1.05 15.73 1.61
CA GLY A 290 -0.69 14.56 0.83
C GLY A 290 -1.92 13.90 0.21
N THR A 291 -1.84 13.50 -1.05
CA THR A 291 -2.87 12.70 -1.72
C THR A 291 -2.23 11.56 -2.50
N ALA A 292 -2.74 10.35 -2.29
CA ALA A 292 -2.32 9.20 -3.08
C ALA A 292 -2.92 9.29 -4.50
N ILE A 293 -2.07 9.07 -5.51
CA ILE A 293 -2.50 8.97 -6.90
C ILE A 293 -2.99 7.54 -7.13
N SER A 294 -4.29 7.31 -7.01
CA SER A 294 -4.89 5.97 -6.96
C SER A 294 -4.50 5.06 -8.13
N SER A 295 -4.28 5.61 -9.33
CA SER A 295 -3.84 4.86 -10.51
C SER A 295 -2.39 4.37 -10.45
N THR A 296 -1.62 4.80 -9.45
CA THR A 296 -0.23 4.38 -9.22
C THR A 296 -0.12 3.45 -8.02
N CYS A 297 -1.23 3.13 -7.37
CA CYS A 297 -1.21 2.31 -6.16
C CYS A 297 -1.04 0.83 -6.49
N ILE A 298 -0.09 0.21 -5.81
CA ILE A 298 0.29 -1.19 -5.92
C ILE A 298 -0.16 -1.88 -4.65
N ALA A 299 -1.00 -2.91 -4.79
CA ALA A 299 -1.54 -3.65 -3.66
C ALA A 299 -0.42 -4.31 -2.85
N ARG A 300 -0.40 -4.07 -1.53
CA ARG A 300 0.58 -4.67 -0.63
C ARG A 300 -0.10 -5.16 0.65
N ILE A 301 -0.11 -6.48 0.84
CA ILE A 301 -0.53 -7.09 2.11
C ILE A 301 0.63 -6.97 3.09
N MET A 302 0.32 -6.61 4.32
CA MET A 302 1.25 -6.45 5.41
C MET A 302 1.23 -7.68 6.30
N TYR A 303 2.41 -8.25 6.52
CA TYR A 303 2.59 -9.45 7.34
C TYR A 303 3.37 -9.15 8.61
N ALA A 304 3.00 -9.86 9.66
CA ALA A 304 3.74 -9.96 10.91
C ALA A 304 4.32 -11.36 11.04
N ALA A 305 5.51 -11.49 11.61
CA ALA A 305 6.12 -12.77 11.88
C ALA A 305 6.94 -12.74 13.18
N PRO A 306 7.00 -13.83 13.96
CA PRO A 306 7.99 -13.97 15.02
C PRO A 306 9.38 -14.04 14.38
N THR A 307 10.39 -13.47 15.01
CA THR A 307 11.78 -13.71 14.60
C THR A 307 12.23 -15.13 14.93
N SER A 308 13.38 -15.54 14.39
CA SER A 308 13.96 -16.86 14.67
C SER A 308 14.55 -17.01 16.08
N SER A 309 14.55 -15.95 16.89
CA SER A 309 14.80 -16.02 18.33
C SER A 309 13.77 -16.95 18.99
N PRO A 310 14.07 -17.56 20.13
CA PRO A 310 13.09 -18.43 20.80
C PRO A 310 11.75 -17.71 20.89
N ALA A 311 10.71 -18.36 20.38
CA ALA A 311 9.36 -17.78 20.36
C ALA A 311 8.99 -17.31 21.77
N SER A 312 8.71 -16.01 21.91
CA SER A 312 8.17 -15.48 23.15
C SER A 312 6.65 -15.54 23.08
N ASP A 313 6.00 -15.92 24.18
CA ASP A 313 4.53 -15.89 24.28
C ASP A 313 3.98 -14.51 23.88
N GLY A 314 4.74 -13.47 24.13
CA GLY A 314 4.40 -12.11 23.76
C GLY A 314 4.41 -11.85 22.25
N ALA A 315 5.36 -12.48 21.51
CA ALA A 315 5.42 -12.36 20.05
C ALA A 315 4.18 -12.97 19.38
N GLU A 316 3.83 -14.20 19.77
CA GLU A 316 2.62 -14.87 19.30
C GLU A 316 1.36 -14.09 19.70
N SER A 317 1.33 -13.57 20.92
CA SER A 317 0.23 -12.77 21.45
C SER A 317 0.01 -11.47 20.64
N LEU A 318 1.09 -10.79 20.26
CA LEU A 318 0.98 -9.57 19.46
C LEU A 318 0.39 -9.89 18.08
N ILE A 319 0.88 -10.95 17.42
CA ILE A 319 0.38 -11.32 16.07
C ILE A 319 -1.10 -11.71 16.14
N ALA A 320 -1.49 -12.53 17.13
CA ALA A 320 -2.87 -12.90 17.36
C ALA A 320 -3.76 -11.66 17.61
N TRP A 321 -3.28 -10.74 18.46
CA TRP A 321 -4.00 -9.52 18.78
C TRP A 321 -4.19 -8.59 17.58
N LEU A 322 -3.16 -8.47 16.70
CA LEU A 322 -3.23 -7.64 15.49
C LEU A 322 -4.35 -8.09 14.53
N GLN A 323 -4.76 -9.34 14.57
CA GLN A 323 -5.88 -9.86 13.78
C GLN A 323 -7.25 -9.59 14.43
N GLY A 324 -7.28 -9.18 15.69
CA GLY A 324 -8.51 -8.92 16.45
C GLY A 324 -9.15 -7.56 16.11
N GLU A 325 -10.48 -7.46 16.32
CA GLU A 325 -11.26 -6.26 16.00
C GLU A 325 -10.69 -4.99 16.66
N THR A 326 -10.27 -5.07 17.92
CA THR A 326 -9.72 -3.91 18.64
C THR A 326 -8.47 -3.36 17.98
N ALA A 327 -7.54 -4.24 17.61
CA ALA A 327 -6.32 -3.84 16.92
C ALA A 327 -6.62 -3.30 15.52
N GLN A 328 -7.47 -4.00 14.77
CA GLN A 328 -7.87 -3.60 13.42
C GLN A 328 -8.53 -2.22 13.40
N ARG A 329 -9.40 -1.95 14.35
CA ARG A 329 -10.03 -0.64 14.53
C ARG A 329 -9.02 0.44 14.92
N SER A 330 -8.11 0.16 15.82
CA SER A 330 -7.05 1.08 16.25
C SER A 330 -6.13 1.45 15.08
N LEU A 331 -5.65 0.47 14.34
CA LEU A 331 -4.79 0.67 13.17
C LEU A 331 -5.50 1.47 12.06
N ALA A 332 -6.77 1.19 11.82
CA ALA A 332 -7.56 1.93 10.84
C ALA A 332 -7.81 3.38 11.26
N THR A 333 -8.11 3.61 12.54
CA THR A 333 -8.36 4.95 13.09
C THR A 333 -7.13 5.84 13.03
N THR A 334 -5.97 5.27 13.27
CA THR A 334 -4.68 5.98 13.14
C THR A 334 -4.24 6.14 11.69
N GLY A 335 -4.78 5.33 10.78
CA GLY A 335 -4.40 5.30 9.37
C GLY A 335 -3.11 4.52 9.11
N ALA A 336 -2.66 3.72 10.08
CA ALA A 336 -1.41 2.96 9.96
C ALA A 336 -1.49 1.85 8.90
N VAL A 337 -2.63 1.18 8.80
CA VAL A 337 -2.93 0.21 7.74
C VAL A 337 -4.42 0.20 7.41
N TYR A 338 -4.78 -0.30 6.24
CA TYR A 338 -6.14 -0.77 5.97
C TYR A 338 -6.38 -2.06 6.73
N PRO A 339 -7.48 -2.16 7.51
CA PRO A 339 -7.78 -3.37 8.23
C PRO A 339 -8.08 -4.54 7.28
N ILE A 340 -7.85 -5.75 7.76
CA ILE A 340 -8.21 -6.97 7.05
C ILE A 340 -9.73 -7.03 6.82
N ASP A 341 -10.51 -6.58 7.80
CA ASP A 341 -11.95 -6.38 7.66
C ASP A 341 -12.23 -4.97 7.10
N GLY A 342 -12.56 -4.89 5.82
CA GLY A 342 -12.83 -3.62 5.13
C GLY A 342 -14.02 -2.83 5.70
N VAL A 343 -14.92 -3.46 6.45
CA VAL A 343 -16.04 -2.78 7.12
C VAL A 343 -15.53 -1.84 8.21
N LEU A 344 -14.46 -2.22 8.90
CA LEU A 344 -13.86 -1.40 9.96
C LEU A 344 -13.15 -0.14 9.45
N ALA A 345 -12.91 -0.04 8.14
CA ALA A 345 -12.24 1.12 7.55
C ALA A 345 -13.18 2.31 7.31
N ALA A 346 -14.51 2.07 7.16
CA ALA A 346 -15.45 3.01 6.54
C ALA A 346 -15.44 4.43 7.17
N ASP A 347 -15.35 4.53 8.50
CA ASP A 347 -15.38 5.79 9.23
C ASP A 347 -14.02 6.15 9.88
N THR A 348 -12.93 5.66 9.33
CA THR A 348 -11.59 5.83 9.87
C THR A 348 -10.66 6.50 8.88
N LYS A 349 -9.46 6.93 9.33
CA LYS A 349 -8.43 7.49 8.43
C LYS A 349 -8.10 6.56 7.27
N ALA A 350 -8.06 5.25 7.51
CA ALA A 350 -7.85 4.28 6.46
C ALA A 350 -8.94 4.32 5.37
N GLY A 351 -10.18 4.59 5.73
CA GLY A 351 -11.31 4.72 4.80
C GLY A 351 -11.28 5.99 3.96
N TRP A 352 -10.54 7.03 4.38
CA TRP A 352 -10.43 8.30 3.65
C TRP A 352 -9.37 8.27 2.55
N LEU A 353 -8.55 7.26 2.48
CA LEU A 353 -7.51 7.07 1.48
C LEU A 353 -8.03 6.33 0.25
#